data_52f956ffa3cd3db7b76857ceab020511
#
_entry.id   52f956ffa3cd3db7b76857ceab020511
#
_cell.length_a   1.000
_cell.length_b   1.000
_cell.length_c   1.000
_cell.angle_alpha   90.00
_cell.angle_beta   90.00
_cell.angle_gamma   90.00
#
_symmetry.space_group_name_H-M   'P 1'
#
loop_
_entity.id
_entity.type
_entity.pdbx_description
1 polymer ?
#
loop_
_entity_poly.entity_id
_entity_poly.type
_entity_poly.pdbx_seq_one_letter_code
_entity_poly.pdbx_strand_id
1 'polypeptide(L)'
;MNIKGTKMRIDYRWTALILLWVAFFLQQGTRQLFGPSVPAICGSLGVDKVALGAVGTVFAMVYGICVPFAGLTADIFNRKWMVTIGVAVFCSGIFLSGFVASVGLLVLTYGVFNSFGQTFYYPSATSLISQLHKESRATAISILQLALYIGIVGCGGFAGWLAGKGGDSWRTPFWILGGIG
;
A
#
# COMPACT_ATOMS: atom_id res chain seq x y z
N MET A 1 -43.36 -5.52 -0.24
CA MET A 1 -42.22 -4.60 0.10
C MET A 1 -41.04 -5.45 0.52
N ASN A 2 -40.02 -5.56 -0.34
CA ASN A 2 -39.00 -6.62 -0.27
C ASN A 2 -37.87 -6.21 0.67
N ILE A 3 -38.02 -6.48 1.97
CA ILE A 3 -37.10 -6.14 3.06
C ILE A 3 -35.72 -6.87 2.92
N LYS A 4 -35.67 -8.00 2.23
CA LYS A 4 -34.42 -8.77 2.01
C LYS A 4 -33.40 -8.04 1.09
N GLY A 5 -33.86 -7.25 0.13
CA GLY A 5 -32.96 -6.53 -0.78
C GLY A 5 -32.22 -5.35 -0.12
N THR A 6 -32.80 -4.74 0.89
CA THR A 6 -32.24 -3.58 1.59
C THR A 6 -31.12 -3.99 2.58
N LYS A 7 -31.30 -5.10 3.27
CA LYS A 7 -30.30 -5.63 4.24
C LYS A 7 -29.01 -6.06 3.56
N MET A 8 -29.09 -6.78 2.43
CA MET A 8 -27.91 -7.19 1.65
C MET A 8 -27.11 -5.99 1.10
N ARG A 9 -27.78 -4.90 0.72
CA ARG A 9 -27.13 -3.69 0.22
C ARG A 9 -26.36 -2.94 1.31
N ILE A 10 -26.88 -2.91 2.53
CA ILE A 10 -26.22 -2.27 3.67
C ILE A 10 -24.98 -3.08 4.07
N ASP A 11 -25.09 -4.39 4.20
CA ASP A 11 -23.98 -5.28 4.55
C ASP A 11 -22.84 -5.20 3.50
N TYR A 12 -23.16 -5.21 2.21
CA TYR A 12 -22.16 -5.11 1.13
C TYR A 12 -21.39 -3.79 1.15
N ARG A 13 -22.05 -2.66 1.43
CA ARG A 13 -21.41 -1.34 1.48
C ARG A 13 -20.38 -1.25 2.60
N TRP A 14 -20.73 -1.73 3.79
CA TRP A 14 -19.84 -1.73 4.94
C TRP A 14 -18.71 -2.76 4.80
N THR A 15 -19.00 -3.94 4.26
CA THR A 15 -17.98 -4.94 3.96
C THR A 15 -16.95 -4.40 2.95
N ALA A 16 -17.41 -3.75 1.88
CA ALA A 16 -16.53 -3.12 0.91
C ALA A 16 -15.66 -2.01 1.54
N LEU A 17 -16.24 -1.19 2.43
CA LEU A 17 -15.50 -0.14 3.15
C LEU A 17 -14.41 -0.73 4.05
N ILE A 18 -14.70 -1.81 4.78
CA ILE A 18 -13.73 -2.49 5.64
C ILE A 18 -12.58 -3.08 4.80
N LEU A 19 -12.89 -3.76 3.71
CA LEU A 19 -11.86 -4.32 2.82
C LEU A 19 -10.97 -3.22 2.22
N LEU A 20 -11.56 -2.12 1.77
CA LEU A 20 -10.82 -0.97 1.26
C LEU A 20 -10.01 -0.30 2.38
N TRP A 21 -10.52 -0.25 3.60
CA TRP A 21 -9.80 0.27 4.76
C TRP A 21 -8.55 -0.56 5.07
N VAL A 22 -8.69 -1.88 5.10
CA VAL A 22 -7.55 -2.81 5.33
C VAL A 22 -6.52 -2.66 4.21
N ALA A 23 -6.95 -2.61 2.95
CA ALA A 23 -6.05 -2.42 1.82
C ALA A 23 -5.32 -1.06 1.88
N PHE A 24 -6.00 0.01 2.33
CA PHE A 24 -5.37 1.33 2.49
C PHE A 24 -4.39 1.36 3.68
N PHE A 25 -4.74 0.69 4.77
CA PHE A 25 -3.83 0.48 5.90
C PHE A 25 -2.55 -0.23 5.44
N LEU A 26 -2.67 -1.33 4.69
CA LEU A 26 -1.53 -2.05 4.15
C LEU A 26 -0.72 -1.19 3.18
N GLN A 27 -1.37 -0.45 2.28
CA GLN A 27 -0.69 0.45 1.34
C GLN A 27 0.15 1.50 2.06
N GLN A 28 -0.42 2.18 3.04
CA GLN A 28 0.29 3.22 3.79
C GLN A 28 1.32 2.62 4.74
N GLY A 29 1.00 1.50 5.35
CA GLY A 29 1.92 0.75 6.20
C GLY A 29 3.17 0.30 5.44
N THR A 30 3.00 -0.32 4.28
CA THR A 30 4.12 -0.78 3.45
C THR A 30 5.01 0.36 2.95
N ARG A 31 4.41 1.53 2.69
CA ARG A 31 5.15 2.74 2.32
C ARG A 31 6.06 3.24 3.45
N GLN A 32 5.64 3.07 4.71
CA GLN A 32 6.42 3.51 5.88
C GLN A 32 7.46 2.49 6.36
N LEU A 33 7.52 1.29 5.78
CA LEU A 33 8.55 0.31 6.16
C LEU A 33 9.95 0.74 5.78
N PHE A 34 10.10 1.39 4.63
CA PHE A 34 11.40 1.66 4.03
C PHE A 34 12.26 2.60 4.88
N GLY A 35 11.72 3.76 5.27
CA GLY A 35 12.48 4.79 6.01
C GLY A 35 13.15 4.28 7.28
N PRO A 36 12.40 3.72 8.24
CA PRO A 36 12.97 3.15 9.47
C PRO A 36 13.92 1.97 9.25
N SER A 37 13.76 1.24 8.13
CA SER A 37 14.59 0.08 7.79
C SER A 37 15.93 0.45 7.12
N VAL A 38 16.10 1.69 6.64
CA VAL A 38 17.31 2.13 5.91
C VAL A 38 18.62 1.81 6.67
N PRO A 39 18.76 2.11 7.97
CA PRO A 39 20.01 1.81 8.68
C PRO A 39 20.33 0.31 8.71
N ALA A 40 19.32 -0.53 8.92
CA ALA A 40 19.49 -1.98 8.95
C ALA A 40 19.79 -2.55 7.56
N ILE A 41 19.17 -2.03 6.51
CA ILE A 41 19.45 -2.40 5.11
C ILE A 41 20.89 -2.02 4.72
N CYS A 42 21.35 -0.82 5.10
CA CYS A 42 22.75 -0.42 4.88
C CYS A 42 23.71 -1.41 5.52
N GLY A 43 23.47 -1.80 6.77
CA GLY A 43 24.32 -2.75 7.49
C GLY A 43 24.32 -4.16 6.88
N SER A 44 23.13 -4.66 6.44
CA SER A 44 23.01 -6.02 5.92
C SER A 44 23.47 -6.17 4.47
N LEU A 45 23.30 -5.16 3.63
CA LEU A 45 23.72 -5.17 2.22
C LEU A 45 25.10 -4.53 1.99
N GLY A 46 25.72 -3.92 3.02
CA GLY A 46 27.01 -3.25 2.89
C GLY A 46 26.99 -2.03 1.95
N VAL A 47 25.87 -1.28 1.90
CA VAL A 47 25.64 -0.19 0.96
C VAL A 47 25.45 1.14 1.67
N ASP A 48 25.70 2.23 0.93
CA ASP A 48 25.58 3.58 1.43
C ASP A 48 24.13 4.05 1.48
N LYS A 49 23.80 4.95 2.40
CA LYS A 49 22.48 5.60 2.50
C LYS A 49 22.07 6.31 1.20
N VAL A 50 23.07 6.82 0.44
CA VAL A 50 22.84 7.46 -0.87
C VAL A 50 22.27 6.47 -1.87
N ALA A 51 22.79 5.23 -1.92
CA ALA A 51 22.27 4.18 -2.81
C ALA A 51 20.82 3.80 -2.47
N LEU A 52 20.49 3.78 -1.17
CA LEU A 52 19.10 3.56 -0.73
C LEU A 52 18.20 4.77 -0.98
N GLY A 53 18.75 5.99 -0.95
CA GLY A 53 18.05 7.19 -1.38
C GLY A 53 17.55 7.10 -2.82
N ALA A 54 18.34 6.47 -3.71
CA ALA A 54 17.91 6.21 -5.10
C ALA A 54 16.66 5.32 -5.18
N VAL A 55 16.51 4.33 -4.28
CA VAL A 55 15.30 3.48 -4.21
C VAL A 55 14.05 4.32 -3.93
N GLY A 56 14.15 5.23 -2.95
CA GLY A 56 13.06 6.16 -2.61
C GLY A 56 12.75 7.15 -3.75
N THR A 57 13.79 7.61 -4.45
CA THR A 57 13.65 8.50 -5.60
C THR A 57 12.93 7.79 -6.76
N VAL A 58 13.34 6.56 -7.10
CA VAL A 58 12.66 5.77 -8.14
C VAL A 58 11.21 5.50 -7.76
N PHE A 59 10.94 5.16 -6.48
CA PHE A 59 9.57 5.01 -5.98
C PHE A 59 8.75 6.29 -6.23
N ALA A 60 9.26 7.45 -5.85
CA ALA A 60 8.56 8.73 -6.02
C ALA A 60 8.35 9.09 -7.49
N MET A 61 9.34 8.83 -8.35
CA MET A 61 9.25 9.07 -9.80
C MET A 61 8.20 8.18 -10.46
N VAL A 62 8.24 6.87 -10.22
CA VAL A 62 7.27 5.93 -10.79
C VAL A 62 5.85 6.28 -10.30
N TYR A 63 5.71 6.53 -9.00
CA TYR A 63 4.43 6.95 -8.41
C TYR A 63 3.90 8.22 -9.09
N GLY A 64 4.73 9.28 -9.15
CA GLY A 64 4.34 10.57 -9.72
C GLY A 64 3.98 10.52 -11.20
N ILE A 65 4.75 9.76 -12.00
CA ILE A 65 4.49 9.58 -13.43
C ILE A 65 3.20 8.77 -13.65
N CYS A 66 2.97 7.73 -12.85
CA CYS A 66 1.82 6.82 -13.05
C CYS A 66 0.49 7.38 -12.49
N VAL A 67 0.50 8.31 -11.54
CA VAL A 67 -0.74 8.87 -10.94
C VAL A 67 -1.73 9.44 -11.97
N PRO A 68 -1.34 10.28 -12.94
CA PRO A 68 -2.26 10.79 -13.95
C PRO A 68 -2.89 9.67 -14.79
N PHE A 69 -2.09 8.66 -15.16
CA PHE A 69 -2.57 7.51 -15.94
C PHE A 69 -3.52 6.63 -15.12
N ALA A 70 -3.25 6.45 -13.83
CA ALA A 70 -4.12 5.70 -12.93
C ALA A 70 -5.49 6.36 -12.75
N GLY A 71 -5.55 7.69 -12.72
CA GLY A 71 -6.80 8.44 -12.72
C GLY A 71 -7.63 8.17 -13.98
N LEU A 72 -7.02 8.29 -15.15
CA LEU A 72 -7.68 8.02 -16.45
C LEU A 72 -8.14 6.56 -16.57
N THR A 73 -7.31 5.60 -16.18
CA THR A 73 -7.67 4.18 -16.24
C THR A 73 -8.78 3.80 -15.25
N ALA A 74 -8.84 4.44 -14.08
CA ALA A 74 -9.90 4.22 -13.10
C ALA A 74 -11.30 4.64 -13.61
N ASP A 75 -11.37 5.53 -14.61
CA ASP A 75 -12.64 5.94 -15.23
C ASP A 75 -13.07 5.00 -16.37
N ILE A 76 -12.11 4.36 -17.05
CA ILE A 76 -12.35 3.49 -18.20
C ILE A 76 -12.60 2.04 -17.76
N PHE A 77 -11.82 1.54 -16.82
CA PHE A 77 -11.85 0.15 -16.37
C PHE A 77 -12.73 -0.07 -15.14
N ASN A 78 -13.09 -1.32 -14.90
CA ASN A 78 -13.86 -1.69 -13.70
C ASN A 78 -13.03 -1.44 -12.43
N ARG A 79 -13.49 -0.50 -11.60
CA ARG A 79 -12.80 -0.04 -10.39
C ARG A 79 -12.46 -1.14 -9.40
N LYS A 80 -13.30 -2.19 -9.32
CA LYS A 80 -13.03 -3.34 -8.44
C LYS A 80 -11.78 -4.10 -8.88
N TRP A 81 -11.64 -4.36 -10.17
CA TRP A 81 -10.47 -5.01 -10.73
C TRP A 81 -9.21 -4.17 -10.57
N MET A 82 -9.30 -2.85 -10.76
CA MET A 82 -8.18 -1.93 -10.58
C MET A 82 -7.67 -1.95 -9.13
N VAL A 83 -8.59 -1.93 -8.15
CA VAL A 83 -8.22 -2.06 -6.72
C VAL A 83 -7.55 -3.41 -6.47
N THR A 84 -8.14 -4.52 -6.92
CA THR A 84 -7.61 -5.86 -6.66
C THR A 84 -6.23 -6.07 -7.29
N ILE A 85 -6.06 -5.67 -8.56
CA ILE A 85 -4.76 -5.76 -9.24
C ILE A 85 -3.73 -4.84 -8.56
N GLY A 86 -4.12 -3.62 -8.22
CA GLY A 86 -3.25 -2.68 -7.50
C GLY A 86 -2.75 -3.26 -6.18
N VAL A 87 -3.65 -3.84 -5.37
CA VAL A 87 -3.29 -4.50 -4.10
C VAL A 87 -2.36 -5.70 -4.36
N ALA A 88 -2.70 -6.57 -5.28
CA ALA A 88 -1.89 -7.76 -5.60
C ALA A 88 -0.47 -7.36 -6.05
N VAL A 89 -0.35 -6.32 -6.89
CA VAL A 89 0.95 -5.86 -7.41
C VAL A 89 1.79 -5.23 -6.29
N PHE A 90 1.24 -4.31 -5.48
CA PHE A 90 2.05 -3.68 -4.44
C PHE A 90 2.41 -4.66 -3.31
N CYS A 91 1.52 -5.58 -2.94
CA CYS A 91 1.81 -6.58 -1.92
C CYS A 91 2.88 -7.58 -2.39
N SER A 92 2.81 -8.03 -3.65
CA SER A 92 3.87 -8.87 -4.23
C SER A 92 5.22 -8.13 -4.31
N GLY A 93 5.23 -6.86 -4.70
CA GLY A 93 6.43 -6.01 -4.70
C GLY A 93 7.08 -5.90 -3.31
N ILE A 94 6.26 -5.67 -2.27
CA ILE A 94 6.73 -5.62 -0.87
C ILE A 94 7.23 -7.00 -0.41
N PHE A 95 6.48 -8.06 -0.65
CA PHE A 95 6.87 -9.42 -0.27
C PHE A 95 8.22 -9.81 -0.87
N LEU A 96 8.38 -9.58 -2.18
CA LEU A 96 9.63 -9.82 -2.89
C LEU A 96 10.77 -8.94 -2.38
N SER A 97 10.50 -7.72 -1.92
CA SER A 97 11.51 -6.84 -1.34
C SER A 97 12.15 -7.41 -0.06
N GLY A 98 11.47 -8.31 0.64
CA GLY A 98 12.04 -9.04 1.78
C GLY A 98 13.10 -10.08 1.41
N PHE A 99 13.17 -10.53 0.15
CA PHE A 99 14.14 -11.54 -0.31
C PHE A 99 15.32 -10.94 -1.07
N VAL A 100 15.39 -9.63 -1.25
CA VAL A 100 16.44 -9.00 -2.06
C VAL A 100 17.81 -9.13 -1.43
N ALA A 101 18.82 -9.39 -2.29
CA ALA A 101 20.23 -9.45 -1.93
C ALA A 101 21.03 -8.28 -2.51
N SER A 102 20.40 -7.38 -3.27
CA SER A 102 21.08 -6.23 -3.88
C SER A 102 20.17 -5.02 -3.96
N VAL A 103 20.76 -3.83 -4.01
CA VAL A 103 20.04 -2.55 -4.17
C VAL A 103 19.26 -2.52 -5.50
N GLY A 104 19.84 -3.07 -6.57
CA GLY A 104 19.17 -3.12 -7.87
C GLY A 104 17.85 -3.90 -7.84
N LEU A 105 17.81 -5.04 -7.15
CA LEU A 105 16.59 -5.80 -6.92
C LEU A 105 15.61 -5.03 -6.03
N LEU A 106 16.10 -4.29 -5.03
CA LEU A 106 15.26 -3.46 -4.17
C LEU A 106 14.64 -2.29 -4.95
N VAL A 107 15.39 -1.68 -5.86
CA VAL A 107 14.87 -0.66 -6.78
C VAL A 107 13.73 -1.24 -7.63
N LEU A 108 13.89 -2.44 -8.16
CA LEU A 108 12.88 -3.07 -9.00
C LEU A 108 11.63 -3.46 -8.18
N THR A 109 11.79 -4.16 -7.06
CA THR A 109 10.66 -4.69 -6.28
C THR A 109 9.95 -3.59 -5.49
N TYR A 110 10.68 -2.79 -4.73
CA TYR A 110 10.12 -1.71 -3.93
C TYR A 110 9.91 -0.43 -4.75
N GLY A 111 10.92 0.01 -5.50
CA GLY A 111 10.87 1.26 -6.26
C GLY A 111 9.85 1.21 -7.40
N VAL A 112 9.84 0.13 -8.19
CA VAL A 112 8.98 0.04 -9.38
C VAL A 112 7.68 -0.72 -9.09
N PHE A 113 7.74 -2.02 -8.74
CA PHE A 113 6.54 -2.85 -8.59
C PHE A 113 5.60 -2.34 -7.49
N ASN A 114 6.12 -2.10 -6.30
CA ASN A 114 5.30 -1.62 -5.19
C ASN A 114 4.70 -0.23 -5.50
N SER A 115 5.50 0.69 -6.04
CA SER A 115 5.04 2.03 -6.41
C SER A 115 3.95 2.00 -7.47
N PHE A 116 4.15 1.20 -8.53
CA PHE A 116 3.17 1.04 -9.61
C PHE A 116 1.83 0.51 -9.07
N GLY A 117 1.85 -0.56 -8.28
CA GLY A 117 0.62 -1.11 -7.67
C GLY A 117 -0.11 -0.11 -6.78
N GLN A 118 0.63 0.65 -5.96
CA GLN A 118 0.06 1.67 -5.08
C GLN A 118 -0.64 2.80 -5.83
N THR A 119 -0.16 3.15 -7.02
CA THR A 119 -0.70 4.24 -7.83
C THR A 119 -2.15 3.98 -8.24
N PHE A 120 -2.50 2.75 -8.61
CA PHE A 120 -3.84 2.39 -9.08
C PHE A 120 -4.86 2.23 -7.96
N TYR A 121 -4.42 2.00 -6.73
CA TYR A 121 -5.31 1.75 -5.61
C TYR A 121 -6.13 2.98 -5.21
N TYR A 122 -5.47 4.10 -4.88
CA TYR A 122 -6.13 5.24 -4.22
C TYR A 122 -7.25 5.89 -5.05
N PRO A 123 -7.05 6.24 -6.35
CA PRO A 123 -8.12 6.82 -7.15
C PRO A 123 -9.29 5.86 -7.36
N SER A 124 -9.01 4.57 -7.53
CA SER A 124 -10.04 3.55 -7.70
C SER A 124 -10.84 3.31 -6.43
N ALA A 125 -10.18 3.26 -5.26
CA ALA A 125 -10.82 3.07 -3.96
C ALA A 125 -11.71 4.25 -3.57
N THR A 126 -11.24 5.48 -3.71
CA THR A 126 -12.02 6.69 -3.40
C THR A 126 -13.23 6.84 -4.32
N SER A 127 -13.07 6.50 -5.59
CA SER A 127 -14.16 6.50 -6.56
C SER A 127 -15.21 5.42 -6.24
N LEU A 128 -14.77 4.21 -5.85
CA LEU A 128 -15.67 3.12 -5.46
C LEU A 128 -16.45 3.47 -4.19
N ILE A 129 -15.79 4.01 -3.16
CA ILE A 129 -16.44 4.45 -1.92
C ILE A 129 -17.47 5.53 -2.21
N SER A 130 -17.14 6.51 -3.06
CA SER A 130 -18.05 7.60 -3.43
C SER A 130 -19.33 7.11 -4.12
N GLN A 131 -19.24 6.00 -4.86
CA GLN A 131 -20.40 5.38 -5.49
C GLN A 131 -21.27 4.57 -4.52
N LEU A 132 -20.63 3.85 -3.59
CA LEU A 132 -21.31 3.00 -2.61
C LEU A 132 -21.97 3.82 -1.50
N HIS A 133 -21.37 4.94 -1.09
CA HIS A 133 -21.80 5.78 0.02
C HIS A 133 -22.22 7.19 -0.42
N LYS A 134 -23.21 7.30 -1.32
CA LYS A 134 -23.65 8.60 -1.87
C LYS A 134 -24.11 9.60 -0.81
N GLU A 135 -24.83 9.13 0.22
CA GLU A 135 -25.37 9.97 1.29
C GLU A 135 -24.38 10.23 2.42
N SER A 136 -23.45 9.29 2.66
CA SER A 136 -22.45 9.35 3.74
C SER A 136 -21.01 9.38 3.21
N ARG A 137 -20.80 9.95 2.03
CA ARG A 137 -19.51 9.97 1.31
C ARG A 137 -18.39 10.57 2.18
N ALA A 138 -18.64 11.71 2.81
CA ALA A 138 -17.64 12.38 3.64
C ALA A 138 -17.21 11.50 4.82
N THR A 139 -18.16 10.89 5.53
CA THR A 139 -17.90 9.99 6.65
C THR A 139 -17.12 8.76 6.20
N ALA A 140 -17.49 8.13 5.09
CA ALA A 140 -16.80 6.95 4.56
C ALA A 140 -15.35 7.26 4.16
N ILE A 141 -15.10 8.41 3.53
CA ILE A 141 -13.74 8.88 3.20
C ILE A 141 -12.96 9.20 4.47
N SER A 142 -13.56 9.82 5.49
CA SER A 142 -12.89 10.09 6.76
C SER A 142 -12.49 8.81 7.48
N ILE A 143 -13.35 7.79 7.47
CA ILE A 143 -13.01 6.46 8.00
C ILE A 143 -11.83 5.85 7.22
N LEU A 144 -11.84 5.96 5.89
CA LEU A 144 -10.71 5.50 5.08
C LEU A 144 -9.41 6.22 5.46
N GLN A 145 -9.46 7.52 5.69
CA GLN A 145 -8.27 8.30 6.09
C GLN A 145 -7.71 7.92 7.46
N LEU A 146 -8.53 7.37 8.38
CA LEU A 146 -8.00 6.82 9.63
C LEU A 146 -7.02 5.66 9.38
N ALA A 147 -7.25 4.85 8.35
CA ALA A 147 -6.32 3.78 7.97
C ALA A 147 -4.94 4.31 7.59
N LEU A 148 -4.86 5.50 6.95
CA LEU A 148 -3.61 6.17 6.60
C LEU A 148 -2.78 6.45 7.87
N TYR A 149 -3.37 7.13 8.85
CA TYR A 149 -2.63 7.52 10.06
C TYR A 149 -2.23 6.30 10.91
N ILE A 150 -3.14 5.33 11.05
CA ILE A 150 -2.86 4.08 11.79
C ILE A 150 -1.76 3.28 11.06
N GLY A 151 -1.80 3.23 9.72
CA GLY A 151 -0.77 2.58 8.90
C GLY A 151 0.61 3.24 9.05
N ILE A 152 0.65 4.58 8.99
CA ILE A 152 1.90 5.35 9.13
C ILE A 152 2.53 5.10 10.50
N VAL A 153 1.78 5.32 11.58
CA VAL A 153 2.30 5.22 12.95
C VAL A 153 2.58 3.77 13.33
N GLY A 154 1.61 2.87 13.09
CA GLY A 154 1.70 1.47 13.50
C GLY A 154 2.80 0.71 12.75
N CYS A 155 2.77 0.75 11.41
CA CYS A 155 3.74 0.00 10.62
C CYS A 155 5.13 0.63 10.62
N GLY A 156 5.23 1.97 10.66
CA GLY A 156 6.50 2.67 10.79
C GLY A 156 7.18 2.36 12.12
N GLY A 157 6.42 2.41 13.23
CA GLY A 157 6.93 2.03 14.55
C GLY A 157 7.32 0.55 14.63
N PHE A 158 6.52 -0.34 14.07
CA PHE A 158 6.80 -1.77 14.00
C PHE A 158 8.08 -2.07 13.19
N ALA A 159 8.23 -1.43 12.03
CA ALA A 159 9.44 -1.56 11.22
C ALA A 159 10.68 -1.04 11.94
N GLY A 160 10.59 0.13 12.58
CA GLY A 160 11.69 0.70 13.36
C GLY A 160 12.12 -0.17 14.54
N TRP A 161 11.13 -0.73 15.27
CA TRP A 161 11.41 -1.65 16.38
C TRP A 161 12.10 -2.94 15.92
N LEU A 162 11.67 -3.53 14.81
CA LEU A 162 12.33 -4.73 14.25
C LEU A 162 13.69 -4.41 13.66
N ALA A 163 13.83 -3.31 12.93
CA ALA A 163 15.12 -2.88 12.40
C ALA A 163 16.16 -2.62 13.51
N GLY A 164 15.72 -2.15 14.68
CA GLY A 164 16.58 -1.94 15.86
C GLY A 164 17.14 -3.22 16.48
N LYS A 165 16.58 -4.40 16.16
CA LYS A 165 17.13 -5.70 16.63
C LYS A 165 18.39 -6.12 15.87
N GLY A 166 18.74 -5.45 14.79
CA GLY A 166 19.93 -5.71 13.99
C GLY A 166 19.80 -6.91 13.03
N GLY A 167 20.86 -7.15 12.26
CA GLY A 167 20.90 -8.23 11.28
C GLY A 167 19.82 -8.08 10.20
N ASP A 168 19.26 -9.20 9.75
CA ASP A 168 18.25 -9.26 8.72
C ASP A 168 16.79 -9.07 9.23
N SER A 169 16.62 -8.62 10.48
CA SER A 169 15.28 -8.40 11.08
C SER A 169 14.43 -7.40 10.33
N TRP A 170 15.02 -6.51 9.54
CA TRP A 170 14.33 -5.56 8.67
C TRP A 170 13.48 -6.23 7.57
N ARG A 171 13.78 -7.49 7.20
CA ARG A 171 13.04 -8.26 6.18
C ARG A 171 11.67 -8.71 6.69
N THR A 172 11.55 -8.97 7.98
CA THR A 172 10.33 -9.51 8.61
C THR A 172 9.08 -8.67 8.36
N PRO A 173 9.09 -7.33 8.54
CA PRO A 173 7.93 -6.49 8.23
C PRO A 173 7.50 -6.57 6.76
N PHE A 174 8.46 -6.70 5.83
CA PHE A 174 8.18 -6.81 4.39
C PHE A 174 7.47 -8.12 4.07
N TRP A 175 7.89 -9.24 4.68
CA TRP A 175 7.21 -10.54 4.51
C TRP A 175 5.81 -10.55 5.13
N ILE A 176 5.68 -10.02 6.35
CA ILE A 176 4.40 -10.01 7.05
C ILE A 176 3.38 -9.16 6.28
N LEU A 177 3.70 -7.89 6.02
CA LEU A 177 2.74 -6.97 5.38
C LEU A 177 2.51 -7.30 3.89
N GLY A 178 3.53 -7.79 3.19
CA GLY A 178 3.37 -8.25 1.81
C GLY A 178 2.58 -9.56 1.70
N GLY A 179 2.68 -10.45 2.70
CA GLY A 179 1.98 -11.73 2.71
C GLY A 179 0.53 -11.67 3.22
N ILE A 180 0.14 -10.64 3.98
CA ILE A 180 -1.24 -10.42 4.45
C ILE A 180 -2.13 -9.86 3.33
N GLY A 181 -1.58 -9.08 2.41
CA GLY A 181 -2.34 -8.42 1.33
C GLY A 181 -2.48 -9.30 0.11
#